data_a47d196c5ce799983ce1cbfe3cff837d
#
_entry.id   a47d196c5ce799983ce1cbfe3cff837d
#
_cell.length_a   1.000
_cell.length_b   1.000
_cell.length_c   1.000
_cell.angle_alpha   90.00
_cell.angle_beta   90.00
_cell.angle_gamma   90.00
#
_symmetry.space_group_name_H-M   'P 1'
#
loop_
_entity.id
_entity.type
_entity.pdbx_description
1 polymer ?
#
loop_
_entity_poly.entity_id
_entity_poly.type
_entity_poly.pdbx_seq_one_letter_code
_entity_poly.pdbx_strand_id
1 'polypeptide(L)'
;MARIELWNGDICELEVDAIVNAANLSLWMSTGVGGAIKRAGGDAIEFAAVRQAPVPLGESIVTPAGKLAARAVIHAVSTDRDRRTSATTIDAAVRSAFARAREIGATSLAFPAMGTGVGGFPLEEAALVTVRAVRDELPRSDEIQHVIFAMRGAAAYQAFDAALAATVAAPEPQAAVNGGVA
;
A
#
# COMPACT_ATOMS: atom_id res chain seq x y z
N MET A 1 -0.50 -11.64 -16.35
CA MET A 1 -0.38 -10.22 -16.03
C MET A 1 -1.27 -9.94 -14.83
N ALA A 2 -0.76 -9.35 -13.76
CA ALA A 2 -1.53 -9.07 -12.56
C ALA A 2 -2.67 -8.07 -12.85
N ARG A 3 -3.84 -8.29 -12.22
CA ARG A 3 -4.99 -7.38 -12.30
C ARG A 3 -4.81 -6.26 -11.28
N ILE A 4 -4.99 -5.02 -11.72
CA ILE A 4 -5.12 -3.86 -10.83
C ILE A 4 -6.58 -3.41 -10.87
N GLU A 5 -7.17 -3.21 -9.69
CA GLU A 5 -8.56 -2.79 -9.53
C GLU A 5 -8.63 -1.54 -8.64
N LEU A 6 -9.51 -0.62 -9.01
CA LEU A 6 -9.88 0.51 -8.17
C LEU A 6 -11.27 0.25 -7.60
N TRP A 7 -11.38 0.25 -6.28
CA TRP A 7 -12.61 -0.04 -5.57
C TRP A 7 -12.98 1.10 -4.61
N ASN A 8 -14.25 1.46 -4.55
CA ASN A 8 -14.74 2.49 -3.65
C ASN A 8 -15.49 1.85 -2.48
N GLY A 9 -14.84 1.74 -1.33
CA GLY A 9 -15.42 1.09 -0.16
C GLY A 9 -14.44 0.96 1.01
N ASP A 10 -14.81 0.18 2.00
CA ASP A 10 -13.99 -0.06 3.20
C ASP A 10 -13.05 -1.26 2.99
N ILE A 11 -11.75 -1.02 3.00
CA ILE A 11 -10.72 -2.06 2.84
C ILE A 11 -10.93 -3.27 3.76
N CYS A 12 -11.60 -3.07 4.90
CA CYS A 12 -11.89 -4.13 5.87
C CYS A 12 -12.91 -5.17 5.37
N GLU A 13 -13.67 -4.86 4.31
CA GLU A 13 -14.67 -5.75 3.71
C GLU A 13 -14.10 -6.66 2.62
N LEU A 14 -12.84 -6.46 2.22
CA LEU A 14 -12.23 -7.18 1.11
C LEU A 14 -11.74 -8.58 1.51
N GLU A 15 -12.13 -9.57 0.72
CA GLU A 15 -11.63 -10.94 0.78
C GLU A 15 -10.35 -11.07 -0.06
N VAL A 16 -9.22 -10.73 0.54
CA VAL A 16 -7.88 -10.78 -0.08
C VAL A 16 -6.90 -11.48 0.85
N ASP A 17 -5.74 -11.88 0.34
CA ASP A 17 -4.73 -12.50 1.19
C ASP A 17 -4.16 -11.52 2.21
N ALA A 18 -3.91 -10.25 1.79
CA ALA A 18 -3.49 -9.24 2.74
C ALA A 18 -4.07 -7.85 2.42
N ILE A 19 -4.45 -7.14 3.48
CA ILE A 19 -4.74 -5.70 3.42
C ILE A 19 -3.56 -4.92 3.99
N VAL A 20 -3.27 -3.76 3.40
CA VAL A 20 -2.20 -2.87 3.86
C VAL A 20 -2.77 -1.81 4.81
N ASN A 21 -2.13 -1.66 5.95
CA ASN A 21 -2.36 -0.56 6.88
C ASN A 21 -1.29 0.51 6.69
N ALA A 22 -1.69 1.75 6.44
CA ALA A 22 -0.80 2.90 6.47
C ALA A 22 -0.46 3.22 7.94
N ALA A 23 0.68 2.72 8.42
CA ALA A 23 1.06 2.73 9.83
C ALA A 23 2.02 3.88 10.17
N ASN A 24 2.16 4.12 11.48
CA ASN A 24 3.19 4.94 12.09
C ASN A 24 4.27 4.08 12.76
N LEU A 25 5.37 4.68 13.19
CA LEU A 25 6.52 4.00 13.80
C LEU A 25 6.18 3.17 15.04
N SER A 26 5.18 3.57 15.81
CA SER A 26 4.76 2.87 17.04
C SER A 26 3.73 1.78 16.79
N LEU A 27 3.19 1.72 15.58
CA LEU A 27 2.16 0.75 15.15
C LEU A 27 0.83 0.84 15.93
N TRP A 28 0.60 1.93 16.67
CA TRP A 28 -0.69 2.20 17.30
C TRP A 28 -1.76 2.51 16.24
N MET A 29 -2.92 1.87 16.40
CA MET A 29 -4.02 1.86 15.42
C MET A 29 -5.23 2.68 15.93
N SER A 30 -5.01 3.96 16.24
CA SER A 30 -6.03 4.79 16.87
C SER A 30 -7.01 5.44 15.88
N THR A 31 -6.54 5.82 14.69
CA THR A 31 -7.30 6.63 13.71
C THR A 31 -7.08 6.13 12.28
N GLY A 32 -7.81 6.72 11.33
CA GLY A 32 -7.68 6.42 9.91
C GLY A 32 -7.96 4.96 9.58
N VAL A 33 -7.24 4.43 8.59
CA VAL A 33 -7.37 3.04 8.15
C VAL A 33 -6.97 2.06 9.26
N GLY A 34 -5.93 2.36 10.05
CA GLY A 34 -5.52 1.52 11.18
C GLY A 34 -6.63 1.39 12.22
N GLY A 35 -7.28 2.50 12.58
CA GLY A 35 -8.43 2.47 13.49
C GLY A 35 -9.62 1.69 12.94
N ALA A 36 -9.89 1.76 11.62
CA ALA A 36 -10.93 0.96 10.97
C ALA A 36 -10.60 -0.54 11.04
N ILE A 37 -9.37 -0.92 10.70
CA ILE A 37 -8.86 -2.30 10.77
C ILE A 37 -8.99 -2.86 12.20
N LYS A 38 -8.56 -2.08 13.21
CA LYS A 38 -8.68 -2.48 14.62
C LYS A 38 -10.14 -2.69 15.04
N ARG A 39 -11.04 -1.76 14.69
CA ARG A 39 -12.47 -1.90 15.03
C ARG A 39 -13.12 -3.12 14.38
N ALA A 40 -12.80 -3.39 13.11
CA ALA A 40 -13.38 -4.52 12.38
C ALA A 40 -12.72 -5.86 12.75
N GLY A 41 -11.39 -5.89 12.85
CA GLY A 41 -10.63 -7.12 13.06
C GLY A 41 -10.35 -7.48 14.53
N GLY A 42 -10.44 -6.49 15.42
CA GLY A 42 -10.22 -6.67 16.87
C GLY A 42 -8.85 -6.19 17.35
N ASP A 43 -8.75 -5.98 18.66
CA ASP A 43 -7.55 -5.44 19.34
C ASP A 43 -6.30 -6.34 19.19
N ALA A 44 -6.48 -7.63 18.96
CA ALA A 44 -5.39 -8.58 18.80
C ALA A 44 -4.43 -8.19 17.66
N ILE A 45 -4.94 -7.52 16.61
CA ILE A 45 -4.13 -7.02 15.49
C ILE A 45 -3.15 -5.95 15.99
N GLU A 46 -3.64 -4.97 16.74
CA GLU A 46 -2.80 -3.91 17.31
C GLU A 46 -1.78 -4.47 18.31
N PHE A 47 -2.21 -5.38 19.19
CA PHE A 47 -1.27 -6.02 20.14
C PHE A 47 -0.16 -6.77 19.42
N ALA A 48 -0.47 -7.50 18.36
CA ALA A 48 0.53 -8.21 17.57
C ALA A 48 1.48 -7.24 16.84
N ALA A 49 0.96 -6.10 16.36
CA ALA A 49 1.76 -5.08 15.68
C ALA A 49 2.68 -4.34 16.68
N VAL A 50 2.15 -3.81 17.77
CA VAL A 50 2.90 -3.02 18.76
C VAL A 50 4.05 -3.81 19.38
N ARG A 51 3.92 -5.12 19.53
CA ARG A 51 5.02 -5.99 20.02
C ARG A 51 6.22 -6.04 19.07
N GLN A 52 6.06 -5.65 17.82
CA GLN A 52 7.13 -5.57 16.81
C GLN A 52 7.69 -4.14 16.66
N ALA A 53 7.09 -3.16 17.34
CA ALA A 53 7.56 -1.78 17.30
C ALA A 53 8.89 -1.59 18.10
N PRO A 54 9.70 -0.56 17.75
CA PRO A 54 9.51 0.36 16.62
C PRO A 54 9.93 -0.28 15.30
N VAL A 55 9.22 0.07 14.23
CA VAL A 55 9.55 -0.35 12.87
C VAL A 55 10.07 0.86 12.11
N PRO A 56 11.20 0.76 11.37
CA PRO A 56 11.75 1.87 10.62
C PRO A 56 10.76 2.44 9.60
N LEU A 57 10.90 3.75 9.34
CA LEU A 57 10.11 4.44 8.32
C LEU A 57 10.37 3.84 6.93
N GLY A 58 9.34 3.54 6.18
CA GLY A 58 9.42 2.87 4.88
C GLY A 58 9.45 1.34 4.96
N GLU A 59 9.52 0.74 6.15
CA GLU A 59 9.47 -0.71 6.33
C GLU A 59 8.07 -1.21 6.72
N SER A 60 7.88 -2.53 6.63
CA SER A 60 6.60 -3.17 6.92
C SER A 60 6.76 -4.42 7.78
N ILE A 61 5.73 -4.70 8.57
CA ILE A 61 5.59 -5.96 9.31
C ILE A 61 4.24 -6.61 9.02
N VAL A 62 4.09 -7.87 9.38
CA VAL A 62 2.86 -8.63 9.17
C VAL A 62 2.27 -9.06 10.50
N THR A 63 0.93 -9.03 10.56
CA THR A 63 0.16 -9.61 11.66
C THR A 63 -0.99 -10.46 11.12
N PRO A 64 -1.54 -11.37 11.94
CA PRO A 64 -2.85 -11.96 11.64
C PRO A 64 -3.93 -10.89 11.48
N ALA A 65 -4.95 -11.17 10.68
CA ALA A 65 -6.02 -10.22 10.39
C ALA A 65 -7.21 -10.28 11.38
N GLY A 66 -7.10 -11.09 12.42
CA GLY A 66 -8.16 -11.20 13.43
C GLY A 66 -9.48 -11.67 12.84
N LYS A 67 -10.53 -10.85 12.96
CA LYS A 67 -11.88 -11.16 12.45
C LYS A 67 -12.16 -10.68 11.04
N LEU A 68 -11.17 -10.06 10.36
CA LEU A 68 -11.33 -9.60 8.98
C LEU A 68 -11.46 -10.77 8.01
N ALA A 69 -12.07 -10.53 6.85
CA ALA A 69 -12.11 -11.49 5.75
C ALA A 69 -10.71 -11.72 5.12
N ALA A 70 -9.83 -10.72 5.18
CA ALA A 70 -8.43 -10.86 4.80
C ALA A 70 -7.69 -11.85 5.70
N ARG A 71 -6.65 -12.52 5.17
CA ARG A 71 -5.83 -13.49 5.93
C ARG A 71 -4.75 -12.84 6.78
N ALA A 72 -4.23 -11.69 6.36
CA ALA A 72 -3.17 -10.96 7.05
C ALA A 72 -3.36 -9.44 6.93
N VAL A 73 -2.71 -8.71 7.84
CA VAL A 73 -2.52 -7.25 7.73
C VAL A 73 -1.03 -6.97 7.59
N ILE A 74 -0.68 -6.21 6.55
CA ILE A 74 0.68 -5.69 6.35
C ILE A 74 0.71 -4.25 6.83
N HIS A 75 1.42 -3.98 7.91
CA HIS A 75 1.55 -2.64 8.48
C HIS A 75 2.74 -1.94 7.83
N ALA A 76 2.49 -1.09 6.84
CA ALA A 76 3.49 -0.34 6.09
C ALA A 76 3.71 1.03 6.75
N VAL A 77 4.88 1.22 7.35
CA VAL A 77 5.19 2.43 8.13
C VAL A 77 5.50 3.59 7.19
N SER A 78 4.51 4.44 6.99
CA SER A 78 4.57 5.57 6.08
C SER A 78 4.57 6.95 6.78
N THR A 79 4.48 6.98 8.12
CA THR A 79 4.36 8.22 8.88
C THR A 79 5.31 8.22 10.07
N ASP A 80 6.09 9.30 10.22
CA ASP A 80 7.03 9.49 11.33
C ASP A 80 6.36 9.90 12.65
N ARG A 81 7.18 10.22 13.68
CA ARG A 81 6.70 10.64 15.00
C ARG A 81 5.98 11.99 14.98
N ASP A 82 6.35 12.87 14.05
CA ASP A 82 5.77 14.19 13.87
C ASP A 82 4.57 14.17 12.93
N ARG A 83 4.08 12.97 12.59
CA ARG A 83 2.97 12.74 11.66
C ARG A 83 3.26 13.23 10.25
N ARG A 84 4.54 13.20 9.83
CA ARG A 84 4.96 13.59 8.48
C ARG A 84 5.19 12.36 7.63
N THR A 85 5.01 12.55 6.33
CA THR A 85 5.37 11.57 5.31
C THR A 85 5.97 12.27 4.09
N SER A 86 6.48 11.49 3.16
CA SER A 86 7.04 11.99 1.89
C SER A 86 6.79 10.98 0.79
N ALA A 87 6.95 11.42 -0.46
CA ALA A 87 6.89 10.55 -1.62
C ALA A 87 7.86 9.35 -1.48
N THR A 88 9.10 9.60 -1.06
CA THR A 88 10.11 8.55 -0.84
C THR A 88 9.68 7.55 0.22
N THR A 89 9.07 8.04 1.30
CA THR A 89 8.58 7.17 2.38
C THR A 89 7.41 6.30 1.93
N ILE A 90 6.46 6.89 1.18
CA ILE A 90 5.31 6.15 0.63
C ILE A 90 5.80 5.08 -0.35
N ASP A 91 6.70 5.42 -1.26
CA ASP A 91 7.29 4.47 -2.21
C ASP A 91 7.98 3.31 -1.49
N ALA A 92 8.84 3.59 -0.51
CA ALA A 92 9.53 2.56 0.27
C ALA A 92 8.55 1.65 1.02
N ALA A 93 7.52 2.24 1.65
CA ALA A 93 6.51 1.49 2.40
C ALA A 93 5.69 0.55 1.48
N VAL A 94 5.35 0.98 0.27
CA VAL A 94 4.67 0.15 -0.74
C VAL A 94 5.57 -1.01 -1.17
N ARG A 95 6.84 -0.75 -1.50
CA ARG A 95 7.80 -1.80 -1.89
C ARG A 95 8.04 -2.79 -0.76
N SER A 96 8.16 -2.31 0.48
CA SER A 96 8.28 -3.17 1.65
C SER A 96 7.01 -4.02 1.86
N ALA A 97 5.82 -3.47 1.61
CA ALA A 97 4.59 -4.25 1.68
C ALA A 97 4.57 -5.41 0.66
N PHE A 98 5.06 -5.19 -0.56
CA PHE A 98 5.23 -6.26 -1.55
C PHE A 98 6.21 -7.33 -1.09
N ALA A 99 7.34 -6.93 -0.47
CA ALA A 99 8.29 -7.88 0.09
C ALA A 99 7.64 -8.77 1.15
N ARG A 100 6.89 -8.18 2.08
CA ARG A 100 6.14 -8.95 3.09
C ARG A 100 5.07 -9.85 2.48
N ALA A 101 4.37 -9.37 1.45
CA ALA A 101 3.36 -10.16 0.74
C ALA A 101 3.97 -11.42 0.12
N ARG A 102 5.13 -11.31 -0.52
CA ARG A 102 5.88 -12.46 -1.06
C ARG A 102 6.27 -13.46 0.02
N GLU A 103 6.76 -12.98 1.16
CA GLU A 103 7.17 -13.83 2.29
C GLU A 103 6.03 -14.69 2.86
N ILE A 104 4.81 -14.15 2.86
CA ILE A 104 3.63 -14.89 3.33
C ILE A 104 2.88 -15.64 2.22
N GLY A 105 3.40 -15.63 0.98
CA GLY A 105 2.78 -16.28 -0.17
C GLY A 105 1.42 -15.68 -0.54
N ALA A 106 1.26 -14.36 -0.39
CA ALA A 106 0.04 -13.67 -0.78
C ALA A 106 -0.04 -13.54 -2.31
N THR A 107 -1.24 -13.77 -2.85
CA THR A 107 -1.54 -13.61 -4.28
C THR A 107 -2.42 -12.41 -4.55
N SER A 108 -3.05 -11.86 -3.52
CA SER A 108 -3.93 -10.69 -3.59
C SER A 108 -3.64 -9.70 -2.47
N LEU A 109 -3.59 -8.41 -2.82
CA LEU A 109 -3.31 -7.31 -1.92
C LEU A 109 -4.34 -6.19 -2.06
N ALA A 110 -4.66 -5.52 -0.96
CA ALA A 110 -5.41 -4.27 -1.01
C ALA A 110 -4.64 -3.14 -0.33
N PHE A 111 -4.56 -1.99 -0.99
CA PHE A 111 -3.89 -0.78 -0.51
C PHE A 111 -4.89 0.34 -0.25
N PRO A 112 -4.78 1.07 0.87
CA PRO A 112 -5.49 2.32 1.10
C PRO A 112 -4.77 3.49 0.41
N ALA A 113 -5.32 4.70 0.50
CA ALA A 113 -4.61 5.93 0.14
C ALA A 113 -3.47 6.21 1.14
N MET A 114 -2.26 5.79 0.78
CA MET A 114 -1.09 5.88 1.64
C MET A 114 -0.70 7.33 1.93
N GLY A 115 -0.41 7.66 3.21
CA GLY A 115 0.13 8.97 3.61
C GLY A 115 -0.86 10.14 3.64
N THR A 116 -2.10 9.96 3.19
CA THR A 116 -3.09 11.05 3.02
C THR A 116 -3.91 11.36 4.26
N GLY A 117 -3.87 10.51 5.27
CA GLY A 117 -4.59 10.71 6.52
C GLY A 117 -3.89 11.71 7.45
N VAL A 118 -3.40 11.21 8.58
CA VAL A 118 -2.68 12.01 9.58
C VAL A 118 -1.40 12.64 9.03
N GLY A 119 -0.76 11.99 8.03
CA GLY A 119 0.45 12.49 7.37
C GLY A 119 0.22 13.72 6.50
N GLY A 120 -1.02 14.01 6.12
CA GLY A 120 -1.39 15.22 5.37
C GLY A 120 -0.71 15.37 4.01
N PHE A 121 -0.20 14.30 3.43
CA PHE A 121 0.45 14.35 2.12
C PHE A 121 -0.59 14.60 1.02
N PRO A 122 -0.26 15.41 -0.02
CA PRO A 122 -1.20 15.71 -1.10
C PRO A 122 -1.75 14.44 -1.75
N LEU A 123 -3.08 14.37 -1.89
CA LEU A 123 -3.77 13.17 -2.29
C LEU A 123 -3.39 12.69 -3.70
N GLU A 124 -3.29 13.61 -4.65
CA GLU A 124 -2.93 13.33 -6.04
C GLU A 124 -1.49 12.83 -6.16
N GLU A 125 -0.58 13.41 -5.38
CA GLU A 125 0.81 12.96 -5.32
C GLU A 125 0.92 11.58 -4.67
N ALA A 126 0.20 11.37 -3.56
CA ALA A 126 0.14 10.07 -2.89
C ALA A 126 -0.38 8.97 -3.81
N ALA A 127 -1.44 9.26 -4.57
CA ALA A 127 -2.00 8.34 -5.55
C ALA A 127 -0.96 7.99 -6.62
N LEU A 128 -0.30 8.99 -7.20
CA LEU A 128 0.69 8.78 -8.26
C LEU A 128 1.89 7.95 -7.77
N VAL A 129 2.43 8.28 -6.58
CA VAL A 129 3.55 7.55 -5.98
C VAL A 129 3.16 6.10 -5.68
N THR A 130 2.00 5.91 -5.06
CA THR A 130 1.53 4.56 -4.70
C THR A 130 1.30 3.69 -5.93
N VAL A 131 0.63 4.22 -6.97
CA VAL A 131 0.35 3.48 -8.20
C VAL A 131 1.64 3.15 -8.95
N ARG A 132 2.59 4.08 -9.04
CA ARG A 132 3.91 3.82 -9.66
C ARG A 132 4.67 2.72 -8.93
N ALA A 133 4.78 2.81 -7.60
CA ALA A 133 5.47 1.80 -6.80
C ALA A 133 4.85 0.41 -6.97
N VAL A 134 3.51 0.31 -6.99
CA VAL A 134 2.80 -0.95 -7.27
C VAL A 134 3.14 -1.48 -8.65
N ARG A 135 3.09 -0.64 -9.70
CA ARG A 135 3.41 -1.05 -11.07
C ARG A 135 4.86 -1.52 -11.23
N ASP A 136 5.79 -0.88 -10.52
CA ASP A 136 7.22 -1.26 -10.54
C ASP A 136 7.48 -2.58 -9.82
N GLU A 137 6.69 -2.92 -8.79
CA GLU A 137 6.84 -4.16 -8.02
C GLU A 137 6.15 -5.36 -8.67
N LEU A 138 5.06 -5.17 -9.39
CA LEU A 138 4.31 -6.27 -10.01
C LEU A 138 5.16 -7.16 -10.93
N PRO A 139 6.04 -6.63 -11.82
CA PRO A 139 6.91 -7.48 -12.64
C PRO A 139 7.95 -8.29 -11.87
N ARG A 140 8.18 -7.94 -10.59
CA ARG A 140 9.11 -8.61 -9.68
C ARG A 140 8.42 -9.54 -8.69
N SER A 141 7.10 -9.70 -8.83
CA SER A 141 6.23 -10.38 -7.88
C SER A 141 5.22 -11.25 -8.63
N ASP A 142 5.72 -12.25 -9.37
CA ASP A 142 4.90 -13.09 -10.24
C ASP A 142 3.77 -13.82 -9.49
N GLU A 143 3.93 -14.01 -8.19
CA GLU A 143 2.92 -14.63 -7.32
C GLU A 143 1.72 -13.71 -7.11
N ILE A 144 1.91 -12.39 -7.16
CA ILE A 144 0.83 -11.43 -6.91
C ILE A 144 0.01 -11.25 -8.18
N GLN A 145 -1.21 -11.75 -8.14
CA GLN A 145 -2.13 -11.78 -9.29
C GLN A 145 -3.16 -10.66 -9.25
N HIS A 146 -3.45 -10.10 -8.06
CA HIS A 146 -4.49 -9.10 -7.89
C HIS A 146 -4.08 -8.04 -6.87
N VAL A 147 -4.14 -6.77 -7.29
CA VAL A 147 -3.96 -5.60 -6.41
C VAL A 147 -5.19 -4.72 -6.49
N ILE A 148 -5.77 -4.40 -5.33
CA ILE A 148 -6.94 -3.54 -5.19
C ILE A 148 -6.53 -2.24 -4.51
N PHE A 149 -6.80 -1.10 -5.13
CA PHE A 149 -6.76 0.19 -4.47
C PHE A 149 -8.13 0.47 -3.84
N ALA A 150 -8.22 0.31 -2.52
CA ALA A 150 -9.45 0.49 -1.76
C ALA A 150 -9.56 1.93 -1.28
N MET A 151 -10.37 2.72 -1.99
CA MET A 151 -10.52 4.15 -1.74
C MET A 151 -11.83 4.43 -1.01
N ARG A 152 -11.78 5.30 -0.02
CA ARG A 152 -12.94 5.74 0.73
C ARG A 152 -13.29 7.18 0.38
N GLY A 153 -14.36 7.35 -0.40
CA GLY A 153 -14.87 8.65 -0.83
C GLY A 153 -14.40 9.07 -2.22
N ALA A 154 -15.16 9.98 -2.83
CA ALA A 154 -15.01 10.37 -4.23
C ALA A 154 -13.66 11.01 -4.56
N ALA A 155 -13.12 11.85 -3.68
CA ALA A 155 -11.85 12.53 -3.94
C ALA A 155 -10.68 11.53 -4.04
N ALA A 156 -10.59 10.57 -3.11
CA ALA A 156 -9.56 9.54 -3.16
C ALA A 156 -9.71 8.63 -4.39
N TYR A 157 -10.94 8.25 -4.70
CA TYR A 157 -11.23 7.46 -5.89
C TYR A 157 -10.79 8.17 -7.17
N GLN A 158 -11.15 9.45 -7.35
CA GLN A 158 -10.77 10.24 -8.53
C GLN A 158 -9.25 10.43 -8.66
N ALA A 159 -8.56 10.68 -7.55
CA ALA A 159 -7.10 10.81 -7.56
C ALA A 159 -6.40 9.51 -8.00
N PHE A 160 -6.85 8.36 -7.52
CA PHE A 160 -6.30 7.07 -7.91
C PHE A 160 -6.68 6.67 -9.34
N ASP A 161 -7.90 6.99 -9.80
CA ASP A 161 -8.32 6.78 -11.19
C ASP A 161 -7.43 7.58 -12.16
N ALA A 162 -7.20 8.86 -11.86
CA ALA A 162 -6.29 9.70 -12.64
C ALA A 162 -4.84 9.18 -12.62
N ALA A 163 -4.35 8.71 -11.47
CA ALA A 163 -3.00 8.15 -11.35
C ALA A 163 -2.85 6.85 -12.15
N LEU A 164 -3.87 5.99 -12.13
CA LEU A 164 -3.90 4.77 -12.93
C LEU A 164 -3.86 5.09 -14.43
N ALA A 165 -4.66 6.04 -14.88
CA ALA A 165 -4.67 6.48 -16.29
C ALA A 165 -3.31 7.05 -16.71
N ALA A 166 -2.71 7.92 -15.88
CA ALA A 166 -1.43 8.57 -16.16
C ALA A 166 -0.25 7.58 -16.25
N THR A 167 -0.33 6.46 -15.55
CA THR A 167 0.77 5.47 -15.51
C THR A 167 0.68 4.40 -16.60
N VAL A 168 -0.45 4.25 -17.28
CA VAL A 168 -0.59 3.37 -18.46
C VAL A 168 0.05 4.00 -19.70
N ALA A 169 0.11 5.34 -19.75
CA ALA A 169 0.50 6.10 -20.94
C ALA A 169 2.03 6.34 -21.08
N ALA A 170 2.88 5.87 -20.18
CA ALA A 170 4.33 6.03 -20.32
C ALA A 170 4.92 4.92 -21.21
N PRO A 171 5.32 5.19 -22.47
CA PRO A 171 6.08 4.21 -23.25
C PRO A 171 7.44 3.98 -22.58
N GLU A 172 7.92 2.73 -22.62
CA GLU A 172 9.29 2.42 -22.23
C GLU A 172 10.27 3.33 -22.97
N PRO A 173 11.33 3.84 -22.28
CA PRO A 173 12.37 4.58 -22.97
C PRO A 173 12.98 3.67 -24.02
N GLN A 174 12.80 4.02 -25.31
CA GLN A 174 13.44 3.32 -26.41
C GLN A 174 14.95 3.32 -26.14
N ALA A 175 15.52 2.13 -25.99
CA ALA A 175 16.95 1.96 -25.93
C ALA A 175 17.56 2.63 -27.17
N ALA A 176 18.41 3.64 -26.94
CA ALA A 176 19.14 4.31 -28.00
C ALA A 176 19.96 3.27 -28.75
N VAL A 177 19.54 2.96 -29.97
CA VAL A 177 20.31 2.15 -30.90
C VAL A 177 21.49 3.04 -31.32
N ASN A 178 22.63 2.85 -30.66
CA ASN A 178 23.89 3.37 -31.15
C ASN A 178 24.21 2.67 -32.46
N GLY A 179 23.82 3.31 -33.55
CA GLY A 179 24.30 2.96 -34.88
C GLY A 179 25.81 3.21 -34.95
N GLY A 180 26.58 2.16 -34.83
CA GLY A 180 27.98 2.18 -35.21
C GLY A 180 28.08 2.48 -36.72
N VAL A 181 28.75 3.56 -37.05
CA VAL A 181 29.23 3.81 -38.41
C VAL A 181 30.68 3.38 -38.44
N ALA A 182 30.94 2.48 -39.36
CA ALA A 182 32.25 1.99 -39.71
C ALA A 182 33.13 3.08 -40.34
#